data_e61e025729059855a2edba54c8ec80c1
#
_entry.id   e61e025729059855a2edba54c8ec80c1
#
_cell.length_a   1.000
_cell.length_b   1.000
_cell.length_c   1.000
_cell.angle_alpha   90.00
_cell.angle_beta   90.00
_cell.angle_gamma   90.00
#
_symmetry.space_group_name_H-M   'P 1'
#
loop_
_entity.id
_entity.type
_entity.pdbx_description
1 polymer ?
#
loop_
_entity_poly.entity_id
_entity_poly.type
_entity_poly.pdbx_seq_one_letter_code
_entity_poly.pdbx_strand_id
1 'polypeptide(L)'
;GDRAGILRYGDMLLPMDEALILSAVDVSGRGGLYYEMQIPAQKVGSFDTELGEEFFRAFAVNAGITLHVRQLAGKNSHHILEGAFKSVARSLATAVKIDPEHAGEIPSTKGVLA
;
A
#
# COMPACT_ATOMS: atom_id res chain seq x y z
N GLY A 1 -9.22 -12.40 -4.72
CA GLY A 1 -9.63 -13.38 -3.77
C GLY A 1 -10.84 -12.97 -2.98
N ASP A 2 -11.24 -13.83 -2.10
CA ASP A 2 -12.38 -13.57 -1.22
C ASP A 2 -11.98 -12.53 -0.18
N ARG A 3 -12.78 -11.46 -0.07
CA ARG A 3 -12.54 -10.36 0.86
C ARG A 3 -13.36 -10.48 2.13
N ALA A 4 -14.18 -11.50 2.24
CA ALA A 4 -15.01 -11.69 3.42
C ALA A 4 -14.14 -11.96 4.64
N GLY A 5 -14.44 -11.30 5.76
CA GLY A 5 -13.77 -11.53 7.02
C GLY A 5 -12.48 -10.74 7.22
N ILE A 6 -12.01 -9.96 6.25
CA ILE A 6 -10.83 -9.09 6.42
C ILE A 6 -11.26 -7.66 6.72
N LEU A 7 -10.32 -6.84 7.21
CA LEU A 7 -10.60 -5.43 7.48
C LEU A 7 -10.87 -4.66 6.19
N ARG A 8 -10.27 -5.05 5.10
CA ARG A 8 -10.39 -4.46 3.76
C ARG A 8 -9.59 -3.17 3.57
N TYR A 9 -9.53 -2.30 4.58
CA TYR A 9 -8.83 -1.03 4.49
C TYR A 9 -7.62 -1.02 5.39
N GLY A 10 -6.55 -0.37 4.96
CA GLY A 10 -5.38 -0.15 5.78
C GLY A 10 -4.68 1.12 5.35
N ASP A 11 -4.05 1.79 6.28
CA ASP A 11 -3.24 2.96 6.00
C ASP A 11 -2.04 3.00 6.92
N MET A 12 -1.05 3.82 6.55
CA MET A 12 0.14 4.00 7.34
C MET A 12 0.81 5.31 7.00
N LEU A 13 0.94 6.16 7.99
CA LEU A 13 1.75 7.35 7.90
C LEU A 13 3.10 7.01 8.52
N LEU A 14 4.14 6.96 7.70
CA LEU A 14 5.43 6.41 8.12
C LEU A 14 6.53 7.44 7.94
N PRO A 15 7.21 7.81 9.05
CA PRO A 15 8.38 8.68 8.95
C PRO A 15 9.64 7.85 8.70
N MET A 16 10.52 8.41 7.88
CA MET A 16 11.87 7.88 7.65
C MET A 16 12.79 9.09 7.65
N ASP A 17 13.32 9.44 8.83
CA ASP A 17 14.06 10.68 9.06
C ASP A 17 13.26 11.88 8.58
N GLU A 18 13.74 12.63 7.57
CA GLU A 18 13.05 13.81 7.04
C GLU A 18 11.91 13.46 6.07
N ALA A 19 11.81 12.20 5.67
CA ALA A 19 10.75 11.75 4.77
C ALA A 19 9.51 11.32 5.55
N LEU A 20 8.35 11.61 4.99
CA LEU A 20 7.07 11.24 5.59
C LEU A 20 6.17 10.75 4.47
N ILE A 21 5.80 9.47 4.53
CA ILE A 21 5.06 8.81 3.46
C ILE A 21 3.74 8.27 3.99
N LEU A 22 2.67 8.58 3.27
CA LEU A 22 1.34 8.04 3.55
C LEU A 22 1.00 7.01 2.49
N SER A 23 0.51 5.86 2.92
CA SER A 23 -0.11 4.91 2.01
C SER A 23 -1.50 4.54 2.52
N ALA A 24 -2.38 4.20 1.58
CA ALA A 24 -3.73 3.74 1.90
C ALA A 24 -4.10 2.65 0.91
N VAL A 25 -4.68 1.58 1.44
CA VAL A 25 -5.04 0.40 0.66
C VAL A 25 -6.52 0.10 0.84
N ASP A 26 -7.19 -0.15 -0.28
CA ASP A 26 -8.54 -0.71 -0.30
C ASP A 26 -8.47 -2.01 -1.08
N VAL A 27 -8.78 -3.12 -0.43
CA VAL A 27 -8.84 -4.42 -1.10
C VAL A 27 -10.18 -4.49 -1.83
N SER A 28 -10.26 -3.71 -2.91
CA SER A 28 -11.51 -3.43 -3.62
C SER A 28 -11.87 -4.49 -4.66
N GLY A 29 -10.93 -5.32 -5.05
CA GLY A 29 -11.07 -6.19 -6.21
C GLY A 29 -10.75 -5.48 -7.53
N ARG A 30 -10.50 -4.17 -7.48
CA ARG A 30 -10.11 -3.37 -8.63
C ARG A 30 -8.67 -2.92 -8.47
N GLY A 31 -7.83 -3.18 -9.46
CA GLY A 31 -6.43 -2.78 -9.40
C GLY A 31 -6.24 -1.33 -9.83
N GLY A 32 -5.44 -0.59 -9.07
CA GLY A 32 -5.10 0.77 -9.42
C GLY A 32 -4.07 1.36 -8.48
N LEU A 33 -3.21 2.21 -9.04
CA LEU A 33 -2.19 2.93 -8.28
C LEU A 33 -2.35 4.42 -8.45
N TYR A 34 -2.32 5.14 -7.35
CA TYR A 34 -2.30 6.60 -7.31
C TYR A 34 -1.03 6.99 -6.57
N TYR A 35 -0.04 7.44 -7.33
CA TYR A 35 1.34 7.59 -6.86
C TYR A 35 1.76 9.05 -6.96
N GLU A 36 1.92 9.71 -5.82
CA GLU A 36 2.34 11.11 -5.75
C GLU A 36 3.65 11.19 -4.97
N MET A 37 4.74 10.97 -5.67
CA MET A 37 6.08 10.93 -5.10
C MET A 37 7.01 11.77 -5.94
N GLN A 38 7.94 12.45 -5.28
CA GLN A 38 9.01 13.19 -5.93
C GLN A 38 10.33 12.70 -5.38
N ILE A 39 10.96 11.81 -6.11
CA ILE A 39 12.23 11.22 -5.73
C ILE A 39 13.31 11.88 -6.57
N PRO A 40 14.21 12.70 -5.96
CA PRO A 40 15.16 13.50 -6.74
C PRO A 40 16.15 12.70 -7.57
N ALA A 41 16.66 11.59 -7.04
CA ALA A 41 17.65 10.80 -7.74
C ALA A 41 17.01 9.77 -8.66
N GLN A 42 17.66 9.51 -9.81
CA GLN A 42 17.20 8.47 -10.70
C GLN A 42 17.53 7.08 -10.17
N LYS A 43 18.54 6.98 -9.31
CA LYS A 43 18.95 5.71 -8.72
C LYS A 43 19.26 5.88 -7.25
N VAL A 44 18.95 4.84 -6.48
CA VAL A 44 19.37 4.67 -5.09
C VAL A 44 20.22 3.40 -5.08
N GLY A 45 21.54 3.56 -4.95
CA GLY A 45 22.47 2.45 -5.18
C GLY A 45 22.35 1.99 -6.63
N SER A 46 22.06 0.72 -6.86
CA SER A 46 21.84 0.18 -8.20
C SER A 46 20.36 0.15 -8.57
N PHE A 47 19.47 0.55 -7.67
CA PHE A 47 18.03 0.50 -7.90
C PHE A 47 17.54 1.76 -8.63
N ASP A 48 16.91 1.57 -9.77
CA ASP A 48 16.29 2.66 -10.52
C ASP A 48 14.99 3.07 -9.82
N THR A 49 14.88 4.35 -9.47
CA THR A 49 13.73 4.82 -8.70
C THR A 49 12.40 4.74 -9.46
N GLU A 50 12.44 4.74 -10.79
CA GLU A 50 11.23 4.53 -11.59
C GLU A 50 10.65 3.13 -11.41
N LEU A 51 11.49 2.16 -11.07
CA LEU A 51 11.04 0.79 -10.84
C LEU A 51 10.12 0.69 -9.62
N GLY A 52 10.24 1.61 -8.67
CA GLY A 52 9.33 1.66 -7.52
C GLY A 52 7.89 1.86 -7.94
N GLU A 53 7.64 2.85 -8.80
CA GLU A 53 6.30 3.11 -9.31
C GLU A 53 5.78 1.93 -10.13
N GLU A 54 6.62 1.40 -11.01
CA GLU A 54 6.23 0.25 -11.83
C GLU A 54 5.91 -0.97 -10.97
N PHE A 55 6.70 -1.20 -9.92
CA PHE A 55 6.46 -2.30 -8.99
C PHE A 55 5.11 -2.15 -8.31
N PHE A 56 4.83 -0.98 -7.75
CA PHE A 56 3.57 -0.76 -7.04
C PHE A 56 2.37 -0.86 -7.97
N ARG A 57 2.50 -0.39 -9.21
CA ARG A 57 1.41 -0.48 -10.18
C ARG A 57 1.13 -1.93 -10.55
N ALA A 58 2.15 -2.69 -10.87
CA ALA A 58 1.99 -4.09 -11.20
C ALA A 58 1.40 -4.87 -10.02
N PHE A 59 1.89 -4.59 -8.82
CA PHE A 59 1.38 -5.23 -7.62
C PHE A 59 -0.10 -4.90 -7.39
N ALA A 60 -0.46 -3.62 -7.45
CA ALA A 60 -1.84 -3.20 -7.22
C ALA A 60 -2.80 -3.82 -8.23
N VAL A 61 -2.41 -3.83 -9.50
CA VAL A 61 -3.25 -4.41 -10.55
C VAL A 61 -3.41 -5.91 -10.37
N ASN A 62 -2.31 -6.62 -10.14
CA ASN A 62 -2.37 -8.07 -10.00
C ASN A 62 -3.06 -8.53 -8.72
N ALA A 63 -2.90 -7.80 -7.65
CA ALA A 63 -3.56 -8.12 -6.37
C ALA A 63 -5.00 -7.65 -6.28
N GLY A 64 -5.46 -6.84 -7.22
CA GLY A 64 -6.82 -6.32 -7.20
C GLY A 64 -7.06 -5.32 -6.07
N ILE A 65 -6.07 -4.50 -5.77
CA ILE A 65 -6.17 -3.49 -4.71
C ILE A 65 -6.09 -2.09 -5.30
N THR A 66 -6.76 -1.15 -4.63
CA THR A 66 -6.59 0.27 -4.88
C THR A 66 -5.52 0.75 -3.90
N LEU A 67 -4.42 1.27 -4.42
CA LEU A 67 -3.27 1.68 -3.60
C LEU A 67 -2.93 3.14 -3.85
N HIS A 68 -2.91 3.91 -2.77
CA HIS A 68 -2.42 5.29 -2.78
C HIS A 68 -1.08 5.34 -2.07
N VAL A 69 -0.11 6.02 -2.67
CA VAL A 69 1.19 6.28 -2.05
C VAL A 69 1.49 7.76 -2.25
N ARG A 70 1.64 8.48 -1.15
CA ARG A 70 1.81 9.92 -1.20
C ARG A 70 2.95 10.36 -0.29
N GLN A 71 3.86 11.16 -0.86
CA GLN A 71 4.95 11.77 -0.11
C GLN A 71 4.48 13.11 0.45
N LEU A 72 4.52 13.25 1.78
CA LEU A 72 4.18 14.50 2.44
C LEU A 72 5.42 15.36 2.68
N ALA A 73 6.57 14.72 2.86
CA ALA A 73 7.85 15.40 3.05
C ALA A 73 8.97 14.47 2.63
N GLY A 74 10.15 15.03 2.37
CA GLY A 74 11.33 14.23 2.10
C GLY A 74 12.28 14.91 1.14
N LYS A 75 13.56 14.64 1.32
CA LYS A 75 14.63 15.14 0.46
C LYS A 75 15.56 14.04 0.00
N ASN A 76 15.86 13.09 0.88
CA ASN A 76 16.78 12.00 0.59
C ASN A 76 16.03 10.90 -0.17
N SER A 77 16.47 10.60 -1.38
CA SER A 77 15.81 9.63 -2.26
C SER A 77 15.71 8.24 -1.64
N HIS A 78 16.75 7.80 -0.92
CA HIS A 78 16.74 6.51 -0.23
C HIS A 78 15.66 6.49 0.85
N HIS A 79 15.58 7.54 1.67
CA HIS A 79 14.58 7.62 2.73
C HIS A 79 13.16 7.64 2.16
N ILE A 80 12.95 8.40 1.08
CA ILE A 80 11.64 8.48 0.44
C ILE A 80 11.21 7.11 -0.10
N LEU A 81 12.11 6.45 -0.82
CA LEU A 81 11.79 5.16 -1.43
C LEU A 81 11.59 4.07 -0.39
N GLU A 82 12.48 4.00 0.60
CA GLU A 82 12.36 3.02 1.69
C GLU A 82 11.09 3.27 2.49
N GLY A 83 10.77 4.53 2.75
CA GLY A 83 9.53 4.92 3.43
C GLY A 83 8.30 4.45 2.68
N ALA A 84 8.32 4.57 1.34
CA ALA A 84 7.20 4.11 0.52
C ALA A 84 7.00 2.61 0.63
N PHE A 85 8.05 1.82 0.49
CA PHE A 85 7.93 0.36 0.60
C PHE A 85 7.46 -0.08 1.99
N LYS A 86 8.01 0.52 3.04
CA LYS A 86 7.62 0.17 4.40
C LYS A 86 6.19 0.59 4.72
N SER A 87 5.78 1.78 4.26
CA SER A 87 4.41 2.25 4.47
C SER A 87 3.40 1.33 3.80
N VAL A 88 3.65 0.99 2.53
CA VAL A 88 2.75 0.09 1.78
C VAL A 88 2.67 -1.28 2.43
N ALA A 89 3.80 -1.84 2.84
CA ALA A 89 3.81 -3.15 3.48
C ALA A 89 2.94 -3.16 4.75
N ARG A 90 3.02 -2.11 5.56
CA ARG A 90 2.23 -2.03 6.79
C ARG A 90 0.75 -1.79 6.52
N SER A 91 0.43 -0.92 5.56
CA SER A 91 -0.97 -0.69 5.16
C SER A 91 -1.62 -1.97 4.65
N LEU A 92 -0.90 -2.70 3.82
CA LEU A 92 -1.40 -3.94 3.26
C LEU A 92 -1.59 -5.00 4.35
N ALA A 93 -0.63 -5.13 5.26
CA ALA A 93 -0.74 -6.07 6.37
C ALA A 93 -1.98 -5.79 7.22
N THR A 94 -2.31 -4.52 7.43
CA THR A 94 -3.53 -4.16 8.16
C THR A 94 -4.79 -4.51 7.36
N ALA A 95 -4.81 -4.18 6.08
CA ALA A 95 -6.00 -4.36 5.24
C ALA A 95 -6.41 -5.84 5.12
N VAL A 96 -5.44 -6.75 5.14
CA VAL A 96 -5.72 -8.19 4.99
C VAL A 96 -5.88 -8.92 6.32
N LYS A 97 -5.80 -8.23 7.45
CA LYS A 97 -6.04 -8.87 8.75
C LYS A 97 -7.49 -9.32 8.86
N ILE A 98 -7.69 -10.41 9.58
CA ILE A 98 -9.03 -10.87 9.90
C ILE A 98 -9.70 -9.82 10.79
N ASP A 99 -10.90 -9.41 10.40
CA ASP A 99 -11.69 -8.50 11.22
C ASP A 99 -12.22 -9.27 12.43
N PRO A 100 -11.94 -8.84 13.66
CA PRO A 100 -12.41 -9.55 14.85
C PRO A 100 -13.92 -9.70 14.92
N GLU A 101 -14.68 -8.76 14.36
CA GLU A 101 -16.14 -8.84 14.33
C GLU A 101 -16.65 -9.94 13.40
N HIS A 102 -15.82 -10.36 12.46
CA HIS A 102 -16.18 -11.39 11.49
C HIS A 102 -15.43 -12.70 11.72
N ALA A 103 -14.56 -12.75 12.72
CA ALA A 103 -13.81 -13.97 13.02
C ALA A 103 -14.78 -15.10 13.39
N GLY A 104 -14.64 -16.24 12.74
CA GLY A 104 -15.50 -17.38 13.00
C GLY A 104 -16.83 -17.37 12.24
N GLU A 105 -17.13 -16.31 11.50
CA GLU A 105 -18.34 -16.26 10.68
C GLU A 105 -18.12 -17.02 9.37
N ILE A 106 -19.22 -17.49 8.81
CA ILE A 106 -19.17 -18.16 7.50
C ILE A 106 -18.93 -17.08 6.44
N PRO A 107 -17.85 -17.17 5.66
CA PRO A 107 -17.52 -16.12 4.69
C PRO A 107 -18.66 -15.81 3.70
N SER A 108 -19.42 -16.81 3.29
CA SER A 108 -20.49 -16.60 2.32
C SER A 108 -21.60 -15.66 2.82
N THR A 109 -21.77 -15.53 4.14
CA THR A 109 -22.77 -14.64 4.69
C THR A 109 -22.31 -13.19 4.65
N LYS A 110 -21.02 -12.96 4.54
CA LYS A 110 -20.41 -11.63 4.51
C LYS A 110 -19.89 -11.22 3.14
N GLY A 111 -19.91 -12.12 2.19
CA GLY A 111 -19.40 -11.84 0.86
C GLY A 111 -20.08 -10.65 0.19
N VAL A 112 -21.32 -10.40 0.52
CA VAL A 112 -22.08 -9.29 -0.04
C VAL A 112 -21.56 -7.93 0.41
N LEU A 113 -20.79 -7.89 1.46
CA LEU A 113 -20.23 -6.64 1.99
C LEU A 113 -18.99 -6.16 1.23
N ALA A 114 -18.43 -7.01 0.43
CA ALA A 114 -17.21 -6.69 -0.32
C ALA A 114 -17.43 -5.83 -1.55
#